data_0bdefa5486e9fa5ea69f8d859f283555
#
_entry.id   0bdefa5486e9fa5ea69f8d859f283555
#
_cell.length_a   1.000
_cell.length_b   1.000
_cell.length_c   1.000
_cell.angle_alpha   90.00
_cell.angle_beta   90.00
_cell.angle_gamma   90.00
#
_symmetry.space_group_name_H-M   'P 1'
#
loop_
_entity.id
_entity.type
_entity.pdbx_description
1 polymer ?
#
loop_
_entity_poly.entity_id
_entity_poly.type
_entity_poly.pdbx_seq_one_letter_code
_entity_poly.pdbx_strand_id
1 'polypeptide(L)'
;GATEAKMFAREGAKVVIGDVLEEEGRKTEAEINETGGECIFVRLDVTDEYLWENAVSEAVARFGKLDILVNNAGIFRTERVEETSGALWDQVMNINAKGVFLGTKAAIPEMRKAGGGSIINISSGLALVGSDRASAYGASKGAVRLFTKSTAIQYAAEGIRANSVHPGIIETPMTLPTILNTEERREQSADRHPLGRIGQPEDIAYGVLFLASDESSFMTGSELVIDGGLTAQ
;
A
#
# COMPACT_ATOMS: atom_id res chain seq x y z
N GLY A 1 6.59 0.84 -1.56
CA GLY A 1 6.34 1.00 -3.00
C GLY A 1 7.54 0.61 -3.87
N ALA A 2 8.67 1.33 -3.77
CA ALA A 2 9.83 1.05 -4.64
C ALA A 2 10.35 -0.40 -4.52
N THR A 3 10.46 -0.94 -3.31
CA THR A 3 10.89 -2.33 -3.07
C THR A 3 9.92 -3.33 -3.66
N GLU A 4 8.62 -3.10 -3.52
CA GLU A 4 7.56 -3.92 -4.13
C GLU A 4 7.69 -3.88 -5.66
N ALA A 5 7.79 -2.68 -6.26
CA ALA A 5 7.91 -2.51 -7.72
C ALA A 5 9.12 -3.28 -8.28
N LYS A 6 10.29 -3.18 -7.63
CA LYS A 6 11.50 -3.93 -8.02
C LYS A 6 11.32 -5.45 -7.89
N MET A 7 10.64 -5.90 -6.83
CA MET A 7 10.37 -7.32 -6.61
C MET A 7 9.41 -7.86 -7.66
N PHE A 8 8.32 -7.16 -7.96
CA PHE A 8 7.40 -7.51 -9.04
C PHE A 8 8.09 -7.62 -10.40
N ALA A 9 8.95 -6.64 -10.73
CA ALA A 9 9.69 -6.65 -11.99
C ALA A 9 10.65 -7.86 -12.09
N ARG A 10 11.30 -8.25 -10.98
CA ARG A 10 12.18 -9.46 -10.94
C ARG A 10 11.40 -10.75 -11.17
N GLU A 11 10.14 -10.80 -10.77
CA GLU A 11 9.23 -11.92 -11.03
C GLU A 11 8.55 -11.83 -12.42
N GLY A 12 8.99 -10.90 -13.27
CA GLY A 12 8.53 -10.78 -14.65
C GLY A 12 7.27 -9.94 -14.84
N ALA A 13 6.78 -9.24 -13.82
CA ALA A 13 5.67 -8.33 -13.98
C ALA A 13 6.09 -7.06 -14.74
N LYS A 14 5.17 -6.54 -15.54
CA LYS A 14 5.27 -5.20 -16.15
C LYS A 14 4.70 -4.20 -15.15
N VAL A 15 5.49 -3.20 -14.79
CA VAL A 15 5.21 -2.34 -13.65
C VAL A 15 4.86 -0.92 -14.06
N VAL A 16 3.82 -0.37 -13.46
CA VAL A 16 3.55 1.08 -13.49
C VAL A 16 3.71 1.63 -12.09
N ILE A 17 4.60 2.61 -11.93
CA ILE A 17 4.81 3.32 -10.68
C ILE A 17 4.06 4.65 -10.74
N GLY A 18 3.12 4.87 -9.81
CA GLY A 18 2.44 6.14 -9.61
C GLY A 18 2.91 6.81 -8.33
N ASP A 19 3.43 8.04 -8.40
CA ASP A 19 3.81 8.85 -7.23
C ASP A 19 3.74 10.35 -7.55
N VAL A 20 3.67 11.19 -6.51
CA VAL A 20 3.83 12.65 -6.62
C VAL A 20 5.32 13.06 -6.66
N LEU A 21 6.20 12.20 -6.15
CA LEU A 21 7.66 12.38 -6.10
C LEU A 21 8.27 11.91 -7.43
N GLU A 22 8.30 12.82 -8.41
CA GLU A 22 8.69 12.49 -9.79
C GLU A 22 10.15 12.00 -9.90
N GLU A 23 11.08 12.62 -9.18
CA GLU A 23 12.48 12.27 -9.22
C GLU A 23 12.73 10.84 -8.70
N GLU A 24 12.16 10.51 -7.55
CA GLU A 24 12.26 9.19 -6.93
C GLU A 24 11.56 8.11 -7.75
N GLY A 25 10.41 8.46 -8.34
CA GLY A 25 9.66 7.57 -9.22
C GLY A 25 10.44 7.22 -10.48
N ARG A 26 10.99 8.22 -11.18
CA ARG A 26 11.82 8.02 -12.38
C ARG A 26 13.13 7.31 -12.07
N LYS A 27 13.73 7.55 -10.91
CA LYS A 27 14.91 6.81 -10.46
C LYS A 27 14.58 5.31 -10.31
N THR A 28 13.47 4.99 -9.68
CA THR A 28 13.03 3.59 -9.51
C THR A 28 12.68 2.94 -10.86
N GLU A 29 12.03 3.66 -11.77
CA GLU A 29 11.79 3.23 -13.15
C GLU A 29 13.10 2.88 -13.87
N ALA A 30 14.10 3.76 -13.82
CA ALA A 30 15.41 3.55 -14.43
C ALA A 30 16.11 2.30 -13.86
N GLU A 31 16.17 2.18 -12.53
CA GLU A 31 16.79 1.03 -11.85
C GLU A 31 16.13 -0.32 -12.23
N ILE A 32 14.81 -0.36 -12.42
CA ILE A 32 14.10 -1.56 -12.89
C ILE A 32 14.46 -1.87 -14.34
N ASN A 33 14.42 -0.86 -15.22
CA ASN A 33 14.67 -1.05 -16.64
C ASN A 33 16.15 -1.42 -16.93
N GLU A 34 17.10 -0.88 -16.17
CA GLU A 34 18.53 -1.23 -16.25
C GLU A 34 18.79 -2.70 -15.88
N THR A 35 17.96 -3.28 -15.02
CA THR A 35 18.07 -4.70 -14.65
C THR A 35 17.28 -5.65 -15.56
N GLY A 36 16.73 -5.13 -16.66
CA GLY A 36 15.99 -5.91 -17.66
C GLY A 36 14.49 -6.08 -17.39
N GLY A 37 13.94 -5.39 -16.39
CA GLY A 37 12.50 -5.32 -16.16
C GLY A 37 11.80 -4.36 -17.14
N GLU A 38 10.48 -4.32 -17.11
CA GLU A 38 9.65 -3.36 -17.85
C GLU A 38 8.89 -2.47 -16.85
N CYS A 39 9.28 -1.20 -16.75
CA CYS A 39 8.64 -0.25 -15.85
C CYS A 39 8.39 1.09 -16.54
N ILE A 40 7.27 1.73 -16.21
CA ILE A 40 7.02 3.15 -16.52
C ILE A 40 6.62 3.91 -15.26
N PHE A 41 7.01 5.17 -15.19
CA PHE A 41 6.57 6.11 -14.16
C PHE A 41 5.44 7.00 -14.68
N VAL A 42 4.40 7.20 -13.87
CA VAL A 42 3.29 8.13 -14.11
C VAL A 42 3.15 9.04 -12.88
N ARG A 43 3.09 10.36 -13.11
CA ARG A 43 2.81 11.29 -12.01
C ARG A 43 1.38 11.08 -11.51
N LEU A 44 1.23 10.73 -10.24
CA LEU A 44 -0.07 10.39 -9.64
C LEU A 44 -0.21 11.03 -8.26
N ASP A 45 -1.11 11.99 -8.13
CA ASP A 45 -1.69 12.35 -6.83
C ASP A 45 -2.90 11.43 -6.60
N VAL A 46 -2.81 10.58 -5.59
CA VAL A 46 -3.87 9.59 -5.30
C VAL A 46 -5.20 10.22 -4.84
N THR A 47 -5.21 11.50 -4.54
CA THR A 47 -6.44 12.24 -4.16
C THR A 47 -7.22 12.74 -5.38
N ASP A 48 -6.62 12.65 -6.58
CA ASP A 48 -7.19 13.11 -7.85
C ASP A 48 -7.70 11.92 -8.68
N GLU A 49 -9.01 11.92 -8.92
CA GLU A 49 -9.68 10.85 -9.66
C GLU A 49 -9.26 10.78 -11.14
N TYR A 50 -9.07 11.94 -11.77
CA TYR A 50 -8.63 12.00 -13.18
C TYR A 50 -7.20 11.43 -13.35
N LEU A 51 -6.30 11.72 -12.41
CA LEU A 51 -4.95 11.16 -12.47
C LEU A 51 -4.93 9.63 -12.28
N TRP A 52 -5.86 9.07 -11.49
CA TRP A 52 -6.04 7.62 -11.43
C TRP A 52 -6.53 7.01 -12.73
N GLU A 53 -7.54 7.63 -13.38
CA GLU A 53 -8.04 7.20 -14.68
C GLU A 53 -6.93 7.22 -15.74
N ASN A 54 -6.12 8.28 -15.74
CA ASN A 54 -4.96 8.39 -16.61
C ASN A 54 -3.91 7.31 -16.34
N ALA A 55 -3.53 7.08 -15.08
CA ALA A 55 -2.53 6.08 -14.72
C ALA A 55 -2.95 4.66 -15.13
N VAL A 56 -4.21 4.30 -14.93
CA VAL A 56 -4.78 3.02 -15.37
C VAL A 56 -4.81 2.93 -16.89
N SER A 57 -5.20 4.00 -17.57
CA SER A 57 -5.20 4.07 -19.05
C SER A 57 -3.80 3.89 -19.65
N GLU A 58 -2.79 4.53 -19.07
CA GLU A 58 -1.38 4.37 -19.46
C GLU A 58 -0.89 2.93 -19.25
N ALA A 59 -1.28 2.30 -18.14
CA ALA A 59 -0.95 0.90 -17.88
C ALA A 59 -1.52 -0.03 -18.96
N VAL A 60 -2.79 0.13 -19.28
CA VAL A 60 -3.47 -0.67 -20.30
C VAL A 60 -2.94 -0.36 -21.71
N ALA A 61 -2.71 0.91 -22.05
CA ALA A 61 -2.14 1.29 -23.33
C ALA A 61 -0.73 0.71 -23.55
N ARG A 62 0.09 0.70 -22.50
CA ARG A 62 1.48 0.23 -22.57
C ARG A 62 1.61 -1.29 -22.52
N PHE A 63 0.80 -1.95 -21.68
CA PHE A 63 0.97 -3.37 -21.34
C PHE A 63 -0.22 -4.27 -21.68
N GLY A 64 -1.31 -3.68 -22.17
CA GLY A 64 -2.48 -4.40 -22.71
C GLY A 64 -3.55 -4.77 -21.70
N LYS A 65 -3.24 -4.81 -20.40
CA LYS A 65 -4.17 -5.18 -19.32
C LYS A 65 -3.71 -4.69 -17.95
N LEU A 66 -4.58 -4.78 -16.97
CA LEU A 66 -4.27 -4.55 -15.56
C LEU A 66 -4.70 -5.77 -14.73
N ASP A 67 -3.75 -6.49 -14.15
CA ASP A 67 -3.99 -7.68 -13.33
C ASP A 67 -3.88 -7.40 -11.83
N ILE A 68 -3.01 -6.45 -11.45
CA ILE A 68 -2.65 -6.20 -10.05
C ILE A 68 -2.71 -4.71 -9.77
N LEU A 69 -3.35 -4.34 -8.65
CA LEU A 69 -3.29 -3.01 -8.07
C LEU A 69 -2.72 -3.10 -6.66
N VAL A 70 -1.66 -2.34 -6.38
CA VAL A 70 -1.15 -2.13 -5.02
C VAL A 70 -1.42 -0.69 -4.60
N ASN A 71 -2.36 -0.46 -3.71
CA ASN A 71 -2.63 0.83 -3.09
C ASN A 71 -1.68 1.01 -1.90
N ASN A 72 -0.47 1.53 -2.19
CA ASN A 72 0.59 1.71 -1.20
C ASN A 72 0.70 3.14 -0.67
N ALA A 73 0.34 4.15 -1.45
CA ALA A 73 0.51 5.55 -1.09
C ALA A 73 -0.16 5.88 0.26
N GLY A 74 0.52 6.68 1.08
CA GLY A 74 0.00 7.09 2.38
C GLY A 74 0.93 8.07 3.08
N ILE A 75 0.38 8.77 4.07
CA ILE A 75 1.13 9.64 4.98
C ILE A 75 0.87 9.22 6.42
N PHE A 76 1.86 9.44 7.27
CA PHE A 76 1.78 9.20 8.71
C PHE A 76 1.87 10.51 9.48
N ARG A 77 0.98 10.69 10.47
CA ARG A 77 0.93 11.86 11.37
C ARG A 77 0.67 11.38 12.79
N THR A 78 1.27 12.04 13.76
CA THR A 78 1.32 11.61 15.17
C THR A 78 0.76 12.67 16.10
N GLU A 79 -0.51 13.00 15.98
CA GLU A 79 -1.21 13.91 16.87
C GLU A 79 -2.27 13.19 17.69
N ARG A 80 -2.49 13.66 18.93
CA ARG A 80 -3.63 13.25 19.77
C ARG A 80 -4.93 13.81 19.20
N VAL A 81 -6.07 13.29 19.65
CA VAL A 81 -7.39 13.70 19.13
C VAL A 81 -7.60 15.21 19.25
N GLU A 82 -7.31 15.79 20.42
CA GLU A 82 -7.48 17.22 20.70
C GLU A 82 -6.49 18.13 19.95
N GLU A 83 -5.38 17.57 19.49
CA GLU A 83 -4.33 18.29 18.73
C GLU A 83 -4.55 18.18 17.21
N THR A 84 -5.36 17.23 16.76
CA THR A 84 -5.61 16.98 15.35
C THR A 84 -6.58 18.03 14.79
N SER A 85 -6.08 18.93 13.95
CA SER A 85 -6.95 19.88 13.24
C SER A 85 -7.83 19.18 12.20
N GLY A 86 -9.00 19.78 11.88
CA GLY A 86 -9.86 19.28 10.81
C GLY A 86 -9.12 19.16 9.47
N ALA A 87 -8.28 20.15 9.14
CA ALA A 87 -7.49 20.12 7.90
C ALA A 87 -6.48 18.96 7.87
N LEU A 88 -5.83 18.65 9.00
CA LEU A 88 -4.93 17.50 9.09
C LEU A 88 -5.68 16.18 8.98
N TRP A 89 -6.83 16.08 9.65
CA TRP A 89 -7.72 14.93 9.52
C TRP A 89 -8.11 14.69 8.07
N ASP A 90 -8.58 15.72 7.37
CA ASP A 90 -8.99 15.66 5.97
C ASP A 90 -7.83 15.27 5.06
N GLN A 91 -6.63 15.81 5.28
CA GLN A 91 -5.43 15.45 4.53
C GLN A 91 -5.12 13.96 4.66
N VAL A 92 -5.11 13.43 5.89
CA VAL A 92 -4.82 12.01 6.16
C VAL A 92 -5.90 11.11 5.53
N MET A 93 -7.17 11.44 5.71
CA MET A 93 -8.28 10.66 5.14
C MET A 93 -8.30 10.70 3.62
N ASN A 94 -8.04 11.86 3.01
CA ASN A 94 -8.01 12.01 1.56
C ASN A 94 -6.89 11.17 0.92
N ILE A 95 -5.69 11.19 1.48
CA ILE A 95 -4.57 10.42 0.93
C ILE A 95 -4.73 8.94 1.25
N ASN A 96 -4.90 8.58 2.53
CA ASN A 96 -4.79 7.19 2.97
C ASN A 96 -6.04 6.35 2.70
N ALA A 97 -7.24 6.95 2.70
CA ALA A 97 -8.50 6.23 2.54
C ALA A 97 -9.18 6.54 1.20
N LYS A 98 -9.39 7.82 0.87
CA LYS A 98 -9.99 8.19 -0.41
C LYS A 98 -9.10 7.79 -1.59
N GLY A 99 -7.77 7.93 -1.48
CA GLY A 99 -6.83 7.49 -2.51
C GLY A 99 -6.97 6.01 -2.83
N VAL A 100 -7.09 5.15 -1.81
CA VAL A 100 -7.33 3.70 -1.97
C VAL A 100 -8.68 3.43 -2.67
N PHE A 101 -9.73 4.16 -2.29
CA PHE A 101 -11.03 4.06 -2.96
C PHE A 101 -10.93 4.44 -4.45
N LEU A 102 -10.28 5.56 -4.78
CA LEU A 102 -10.16 6.04 -6.16
C LEU A 102 -9.35 5.07 -7.02
N GLY A 103 -8.21 4.57 -6.52
CA GLY A 103 -7.40 3.57 -7.23
C GLY A 103 -8.17 2.28 -7.49
N THR A 104 -8.88 1.79 -6.48
CA THR A 104 -9.74 0.61 -6.63
C THR A 104 -10.85 0.84 -7.65
N LYS A 105 -11.53 1.99 -7.59
CA LYS A 105 -12.57 2.38 -8.54
C LYS A 105 -12.08 2.42 -9.99
N ALA A 106 -10.89 2.98 -10.22
CA ALA A 106 -10.30 3.06 -11.55
C ALA A 106 -9.83 1.70 -12.09
N ALA A 107 -9.32 0.81 -11.23
CA ALA A 107 -8.77 -0.48 -11.63
C ALA A 107 -9.83 -1.54 -11.98
N ILE A 108 -10.95 -1.57 -11.26
CA ILE A 108 -11.99 -2.63 -11.39
C ILE A 108 -12.49 -2.80 -12.84
N PRO A 109 -12.82 -1.76 -13.61
CA PRO A 109 -13.28 -1.93 -14.98
C PRO A 109 -12.26 -2.65 -15.88
N GLU A 110 -10.97 -2.37 -15.70
CA GLU A 110 -9.91 -2.97 -16.51
C GLU A 110 -9.59 -4.40 -16.05
N MET A 111 -9.60 -4.66 -14.74
CA MET A 111 -9.49 -6.02 -14.21
C MET A 111 -10.65 -6.92 -14.66
N ARG A 112 -11.88 -6.39 -14.71
CA ARG A 112 -13.04 -7.10 -15.26
C ARG A 112 -12.83 -7.48 -16.73
N LYS A 113 -12.28 -6.58 -17.55
CA LYS A 113 -11.94 -6.87 -18.96
C LYS A 113 -10.82 -7.90 -19.08
N ALA A 114 -9.89 -7.92 -18.14
CA ALA A 114 -8.80 -8.91 -18.07
C ALA A 114 -9.28 -10.29 -17.59
N GLY A 115 -10.51 -10.41 -17.09
CA GLY A 115 -11.09 -11.66 -16.57
C GLY A 115 -10.82 -11.92 -15.09
N GLY A 116 -10.35 -10.94 -14.35
CA GLY A 116 -10.06 -10.99 -12.91
C GLY A 116 -8.87 -10.12 -12.52
N GLY A 117 -8.49 -10.17 -11.26
CA GLY A 117 -7.35 -9.40 -10.77
C GLY A 117 -7.12 -9.52 -9.26
N SER A 118 -6.03 -8.92 -8.78
CA SER A 118 -5.70 -8.85 -7.36
C SER A 118 -5.49 -7.40 -6.92
N ILE A 119 -6.26 -6.96 -5.93
CA ILE A 119 -6.13 -5.65 -5.27
C ILE A 119 -5.50 -5.86 -3.90
N ILE A 120 -4.38 -5.20 -3.65
CA ILE A 120 -3.65 -5.24 -2.39
C ILE A 120 -3.64 -3.85 -1.78
N ASN A 121 -4.26 -3.68 -0.62
CA ASN A 121 -4.35 -2.41 0.07
C ASN A 121 -3.40 -2.40 1.28
N ILE A 122 -2.45 -1.48 1.30
CA ILE A 122 -1.54 -1.33 2.44
C ILE A 122 -2.24 -0.56 3.56
N SER A 123 -2.64 -1.32 4.58
CA SER A 123 -3.22 -0.84 5.82
C SER A 123 -2.14 -0.57 6.87
N SER A 124 -2.32 -1.03 8.09
CA SER A 124 -1.36 -0.91 9.21
C SER A 124 -1.77 -1.82 10.36
N GLY A 125 -0.84 -2.20 11.24
CA GLY A 125 -1.17 -2.73 12.56
C GLY A 125 -2.07 -1.78 13.36
N LEU A 126 -1.95 -0.45 13.16
CA LEU A 126 -2.84 0.55 13.79
C LEU A 126 -4.29 0.56 13.24
N ALA A 127 -4.62 -0.28 12.29
CA ALA A 127 -6.01 -0.58 11.92
C ALA A 127 -6.62 -1.71 12.78
N LEU A 128 -5.80 -2.41 13.55
CA LEU A 128 -6.19 -3.55 14.39
C LEU A 128 -6.21 -3.18 15.88
N VAL A 129 -5.32 -2.26 16.29
CA VAL A 129 -5.17 -1.80 17.68
C VAL A 129 -5.11 -0.28 17.75
N GLY A 130 -5.44 0.28 18.92
CA GLY A 130 -5.37 1.71 19.16
C GLY A 130 -3.93 2.24 19.27
N SER A 131 -3.80 3.57 19.13
CA SER A 131 -2.55 4.29 19.36
C SER A 131 -2.80 5.49 20.27
N ASP A 132 -1.84 5.81 21.11
CA ASP A 132 -1.87 6.96 22.02
C ASP A 132 -1.69 8.32 21.31
N ARG A 133 -1.27 8.31 20.03
CA ARG A 133 -0.97 9.56 19.31
C ARG A 133 -1.04 9.47 17.78
N ALA A 134 -1.88 8.63 17.21
CA ALA A 134 -2.03 8.50 15.75
C ALA A 134 -3.49 8.30 15.34
N SER A 135 -4.40 9.14 15.88
CA SER A 135 -5.84 8.97 15.76
C SER A 135 -6.33 9.04 14.31
N ALA A 136 -5.97 10.07 13.56
CA ALA A 136 -6.36 10.24 12.16
C ALA A 136 -5.78 9.14 11.27
N TYR A 137 -4.51 8.77 11.50
CA TYR A 137 -3.85 7.69 10.76
C TYR A 137 -4.53 6.34 11.02
N GLY A 138 -4.72 5.97 12.30
CA GLY A 138 -5.40 4.73 12.68
C GLY A 138 -6.80 4.65 12.06
N ALA A 139 -7.58 5.73 12.15
CA ALA A 139 -8.91 5.81 11.54
C ALA A 139 -8.86 5.59 10.02
N SER A 140 -7.91 6.23 9.32
CA SER A 140 -7.75 6.06 7.87
C SER A 140 -7.39 4.62 7.47
N LYS A 141 -6.52 3.96 8.24
CA LYS A 141 -6.12 2.56 7.99
C LYS A 141 -7.22 1.56 8.40
N GLY A 142 -8.02 1.89 9.42
CA GLY A 142 -9.27 1.17 9.74
C GLY A 142 -10.30 1.24 8.61
N ALA A 143 -10.44 2.41 7.98
CA ALA A 143 -11.29 2.58 6.80
C ALA A 143 -10.82 1.70 5.63
N VAL A 144 -9.52 1.68 5.34
CA VAL A 144 -8.92 0.80 4.31
C VAL A 144 -9.19 -0.68 4.60
N ARG A 145 -9.03 -1.10 5.87
CA ARG A 145 -9.30 -2.47 6.32
C ARG A 145 -10.72 -2.93 5.98
N LEU A 146 -11.73 -2.15 6.37
CA LEU A 146 -13.12 -2.52 6.13
C LEU A 146 -13.53 -2.33 4.65
N PHE A 147 -13.03 -1.29 3.99
CA PHE A 147 -13.24 -1.07 2.57
C PHE A 147 -12.73 -2.27 1.74
N THR A 148 -11.59 -2.83 2.09
CA THR A 148 -11.03 -4.03 1.43
C THR A 148 -11.99 -5.22 1.52
N LYS A 149 -12.59 -5.48 2.68
CA LYS A 149 -13.58 -6.55 2.85
C LYS A 149 -14.83 -6.34 2.01
N SER A 150 -15.31 -5.10 1.94
CA SER A 150 -16.45 -4.75 1.09
C SER A 150 -16.15 -4.96 -0.39
N THR A 151 -14.97 -4.52 -0.85
CA THR A 151 -14.49 -4.73 -2.23
C THR A 151 -14.39 -6.23 -2.55
N ALA A 152 -13.82 -7.02 -1.65
CA ALA A 152 -13.70 -8.47 -1.81
C ALA A 152 -15.05 -9.15 -2.06
N ILE A 153 -16.06 -8.81 -1.26
CA ILE A 153 -17.40 -9.41 -1.38
C ILE A 153 -18.10 -8.95 -2.67
N GLN A 154 -17.95 -7.66 -3.03
CA GLN A 154 -18.64 -7.08 -4.18
C GLN A 154 -18.14 -7.64 -5.51
N TYR A 155 -16.85 -7.98 -5.62
CA TYR A 155 -16.22 -8.32 -6.89
C TYR A 155 -15.68 -9.76 -6.99
N ALA A 156 -15.88 -10.59 -5.96
CA ALA A 156 -15.45 -11.99 -5.96
C ALA A 156 -16.01 -12.79 -7.15
N ALA A 157 -17.30 -12.59 -7.50
CA ALA A 157 -17.95 -13.27 -8.62
C ALA A 157 -17.36 -12.87 -9.99
N GLU A 158 -16.60 -11.77 -10.06
CA GLU A 158 -15.92 -11.30 -11.26
C GLU A 158 -14.43 -11.73 -11.29
N GLY A 159 -14.00 -12.62 -10.38
CA GLY A 159 -12.63 -13.09 -10.29
C GLY A 159 -11.66 -12.05 -9.72
N ILE A 160 -12.14 -10.97 -9.14
CA ILE A 160 -11.32 -9.92 -8.53
C ILE A 160 -11.20 -10.18 -7.04
N ARG A 161 -9.96 -10.40 -6.58
CA ARG A 161 -9.63 -10.55 -5.16
C ARG A 161 -9.21 -9.21 -4.57
N ALA A 162 -9.53 -8.96 -3.31
CA ALA A 162 -9.04 -7.78 -2.58
C ALA A 162 -8.61 -8.19 -1.16
N ASN A 163 -7.36 -7.89 -0.81
CA ASN A 163 -6.80 -8.21 0.51
C ASN A 163 -6.06 -7.00 1.09
N SER A 164 -5.94 -6.94 2.41
CA SER A 164 -5.18 -5.90 3.09
C SER A 164 -3.93 -6.46 3.76
N VAL A 165 -2.84 -5.69 3.70
CA VAL A 165 -1.60 -5.96 4.43
C VAL A 165 -1.53 -5.01 5.62
N HIS A 166 -1.13 -5.53 6.78
CA HIS A 166 -1.05 -4.78 8.04
C HIS A 166 0.38 -4.79 8.59
N PRO A 167 1.25 -3.87 8.11
CA PRO A 167 2.62 -3.78 8.58
C PRO A 167 2.72 -3.33 10.02
N GLY A 168 3.77 -3.81 10.74
CA GLY A 168 4.29 -3.21 11.95
C GLY A 168 5.11 -1.94 11.66
N ILE A 169 6.10 -1.65 12.51
CA ILE A 169 7.04 -0.55 12.26
C ILE A 169 8.10 -1.03 11.27
N ILE A 170 8.11 -0.43 10.09
CA ILE A 170 9.02 -0.75 8.99
C ILE A 170 9.98 0.41 8.77
N GLU A 171 11.26 0.12 8.55
CA GLU A 171 12.28 1.13 8.28
C GLU A 171 12.11 1.71 6.86
N THR A 172 11.55 2.90 6.78
CA THR A 172 11.21 3.58 5.52
C THR A 172 11.41 5.09 5.65
N PRO A 173 11.47 5.85 4.54
CA PRO A 173 11.46 7.31 4.57
C PRO A 173 10.28 7.92 5.34
N MET A 174 9.18 7.20 5.50
CA MET A 174 8.02 7.64 6.30
C MET A 174 8.31 7.57 7.81
N THR A 175 8.98 6.53 8.29
CA THR A 175 9.19 6.24 9.72
C THR A 175 10.50 6.80 10.26
N LEU A 176 11.54 6.91 9.44
CA LEU A 176 12.85 7.44 9.81
C LEU A 176 12.79 8.82 10.46
N PRO A 177 12.09 9.83 9.91
CA PRO A 177 12.06 11.16 10.51
C PRO A 177 11.12 11.29 11.71
N THR A 178 10.26 10.30 11.96
CA THR A 178 9.18 10.38 12.94
C THR A 178 9.35 9.40 14.11
N ILE A 179 9.32 8.11 13.82
CA ILE A 179 9.36 7.05 14.83
C ILE A 179 10.81 6.59 15.11
N LEU A 180 11.65 6.55 14.09
CA LEU A 180 13.00 5.97 14.10
C LEU A 180 14.11 7.01 14.02
N ASN A 181 13.85 8.24 14.47
CA ASN A 181 14.75 9.39 14.30
C ASN A 181 15.91 9.44 15.30
N THR A 182 15.96 8.56 16.28
CA THR A 182 17.08 8.40 17.23
C THR A 182 17.34 6.91 17.49
N GLU A 183 18.57 6.55 17.90
CA GLU A 183 18.91 5.17 18.20
C GLU A 183 18.05 4.61 19.35
N GLU A 184 17.85 5.40 20.40
CA GLU A 184 16.96 5.03 21.51
C GLU A 184 15.54 4.67 21.05
N ARG A 185 14.96 5.47 20.14
CA ARG A 185 13.63 5.18 19.58
C ARG A 185 13.63 3.96 18.67
N ARG A 186 14.74 3.70 17.99
CA ARG A 186 14.90 2.48 17.18
C ARG A 186 14.91 1.24 18.08
N GLU A 187 15.68 1.26 19.16
CA GLU A 187 15.71 0.19 20.17
C GLU A 187 14.34 -0.02 20.80
N GLN A 188 13.69 1.04 21.30
CA GLN A 188 12.34 0.96 21.85
C GLN A 188 11.31 0.43 20.83
N SER A 189 11.46 0.75 19.55
CA SER A 189 10.60 0.24 18.49
C SER A 189 10.86 -1.24 18.21
N ALA A 190 12.11 -1.67 18.23
CA ALA A 190 12.49 -3.08 18.10
C ALA A 190 11.94 -3.92 19.25
N ASP A 191 12.07 -3.44 20.48
CA ASP A 191 11.60 -4.12 21.71
C ASP A 191 10.08 -4.32 21.75
N ARG A 192 9.32 -3.46 21.07
CA ARG A 192 7.87 -3.61 20.92
C ARG A 192 7.46 -4.78 20.01
N HIS A 193 8.37 -5.27 19.20
CA HIS A 193 8.11 -6.40 18.32
C HIS A 193 8.65 -7.69 18.97
N PRO A 194 7.82 -8.70 19.23
CA PRO A 194 8.28 -9.99 19.76
C PRO A 194 9.44 -10.64 18.99
N LEU A 195 9.57 -10.35 17.68
CA LEU A 195 10.73 -10.79 16.90
C LEU A 195 12.03 -10.00 17.16
N GLY A 196 12.01 -8.98 18.06
CA GLY A 196 13.18 -8.24 18.51
C GLY A 196 13.84 -7.35 17.45
N ARG A 197 13.13 -7.01 16.39
CA ARG A 197 13.64 -6.12 15.32
C ARG A 197 12.57 -5.27 14.69
N ILE A 198 13.00 -4.17 14.10
CA ILE A 198 12.20 -3.35 13.16
C ILE A 198 12.08 -4.13 11.84
N GLY A 199 10.93 -4.07 11.19
CA GLY A 199 10.73 -4.67 9.87
C GLY A 199 11.47 -3.90 8.77
N GLN A 200 11.82 -4.60 7.68
CA GLN A 200 12.39 -4.03 6.48
C GLN A 200 11.34 -3.97 5.37
N PRO A 201 11.49 -3.09 4.36
CA PRO A 201 10.56 -3.02 3.23
C PRO A 201 10.34 -4.36 2.54
N GLU A 202 11.37 -5.23 2.49
CA GLU A 202 11.31 -6.57 1.90
C GLU A 202 10.36 -7.49 2.67
N ASP A 203 10.28 -7.37 4.01
CA ASP A 203 9.34 -8.16 4.82
C ASP A 203 7.89 -7.96 4.35
N ILE A 204 7.54 -6.73 3.94
CA ILE A 204 6.21 -6.40 3.43
C ILE A 204 6.07 -6.81 1.95
N ALA A 205 7.09 -6.54 1.15
CA ALA A 205 7.06 -6.80 -0.29
C ALA A 205 6.83 -8.29 -0.62
N TYR A 206 7.37 -9.22 0.17
CA TYR A 206 7.09 -10.65 0.03
C TYR A 206 5.60 -10.99 0.26
N GLY A 207 4.97 -10.40 1.26
CA GLY A 207 3.54 -10.59 1.50
C GLY A 207 2.66 -9.99 0.39
N VAL A 208 3.06 -8.82 -0.12
CA VAL A 208 2.36 -8.18 -1.24
C VAL A 208 2.49 -9.02 -2.51
N LEU A 209 3.69 -9.55 -2.81
CA LEU A 209 3.92 -10.44 -3.94
C LEU A 209 3.09 -11.73 -3.85
N PHE A 210 3.06 -12.35 -2.67
CA PHE A 210 2.22 -13.53 -2.42
C PHE A 210 0.73 -13.23 -2.69
N LEU A 211 0.20 -12.10 -2.19
CA LEU A 211 -1.19 -11.73 -2.41
C LEU A 211 -1.50 -11.38 -3.88
N ALA A 212 -0.49 -10.95 -4.64
CA ALA A 212 -0.62 -10.67 -6.06
C ALA A 212 -0.63 -11.95 -6.93
N SER A 213 0.02 -13.02 -6.45
CA SER A 213 0.21 -14.26 -7.20
C SER A 213 -1.01 -15.19 -7.11
N ASP A 214 -1.01 -16.24 -7.96
CA ASP A 214 -2.01 -17.31 -7.96
C ASP A 214 -1.91 -18.21 -6.72
N GLU A 215 -0.79 -18.19 -5.99
CA GLU A 215 -0.62 -18.91 -4.72
C GLU A 215 -1.64 -18.47 -3.67
N SER A 216 -2.13 -17.22 -3.77
CA SER A 216 -3.20 -16.67 -2.93
C SER A 216 -4.59 -16.70 -3.57
N SER A 217 -4.82 -17.53 -4.60
CA SER A 217 -6.06 -17.60 -5.39
C SER A 217 -7.32 -17.86 -4.56
N PHE A 218 -7.21 -18.48 -3.38
CA PHE A 218 -8.34 -18.71 -2.46
C PHE A 218 -8.42 -17.67 -1.33
N MET A 219 -7.71 -16.54 -1.46
CA MET A 219 -7.70 -15.47 -0.47
C MET A 219 -8.38 -14.22 -1.02
N THR A 220 -9.48 -13.81 -0.39
CA THR A 220 -10.12 -12.50 -0.61
C THR A 220 -10.75 -12.02 0.69
N GLY A 221 -10.72 -10.70 0.96
CA GLY A 221 -11.17 -10.09 2.21
C GLY A 221 -10.27 -10.38 3.41
N SER A 222 -9.10 -10.98 3.19
CA SER A 222 -8.15 -11.38 4.25
C SER A 222 -7.32 -10.19 4.73
N GLU A 223 -6.90 -10.29 5.99
CA GLU A 223 -5.98 -9.37 6.66
C GLU A 223 -4.64 -10.09 6.85
N LEU A 224 -3.63 -9.73 6.04
CA LEU A 224 -2.29 -10.28 6.16
C LEU A 224 -1.46 -9.39 7.10
N VAL A 225 -1.32 -9.83 8.35
CA VAL A 225 -0.55 -9.11 9.37
C VAL A 225 0.93 -9.48 9.23
N ILE A 226 1.79 -8.46 9.04
CA ILE A 226 3.26 -8.61 8.93
C ILE A 226 3.89 -7.56 9.84
N ASP A 227 3.91 -7.83 11.13
CA ASP A 227 4.21 -6.86 12.17
C ASP A 227 5.18 -7.36 13.24
N GLY A 228 5.86 -8.48 13.03
CA GLY A 228 6.79 -9.06 14.00
C GLY A 228 6.15 -9.44 15.33
N GLY A 229 4.82 -9.64 15.37
CA GLY A 229 4.05 -9.97 16.56
C GLY A 229 3.56 -8.75 17.35
N LEU A 230 3.75 -7.52 16.84
CA LEU A 230 3.40 -6.28 17.55
C LEU A 230 1.93 -6.24 18.01
N THR A 231 0.99 -6.75 17.22
CA THR A 231 -0.44 -6.74 17.53
C THR A 231 -0.99 -8.07 18.08
N ALA A 232 -0.14 -9.08 18.27
CA ALA A 232 -0.53 -10.38 18.78
C ALA A 232 -0.50 -10.48 20.33
N GLN A 233 -0.16 -9.40 21.02
CA GLN A 233 -0.02 -9.32 22.47
C GLN A 233 -1.00 -8.34 23.12
#